data_3c6d9d1385f2d257d276299fb5bb4827
#
_entry.id   3c6d9d1385f2d257d276299fb5bb4827
#
_cell.length_a   1.000
_cell.length_b   1.000
_cell.length_c   1.000
_cell.angle_alpha   90.00
_cell.angle_beta   90.00
_cell.angle_gamma   90.00
#
_symmetry.space_group_name_H-M   'P 1'
#
loop_
_entity.id
_entity.type
_entity.pdbx_description
1 polymer ?
#
loop_
_entity_poly.entity_id
_entity_poly.type
_entity_poly.pdbx_seq_one_letter_code
_entity_poly.pdbx_strand_id
1 'polypeptide(L)'
;MAKVRYGTCGILALALLGWTAMAEAKPARCFSSDDGTYACDFKGLDRQGSFEIKARGKPTYTLWVDTPSVASGFVNFGDRNISLPGQYVRETQDPACWSNSETGARVCAW
;
A
#
# COMPACT_ATOMS: atom_id res chain seq x y z
N MET A 1 12.87 49.53 -2.24
CA MET A 1 12.87 49.06 -2.15
C MET A 1 12.77 47.91 -2.34
N ALA A 2 12.55 47.47 -2.68
CA ALA A 2 12.34 46.52 -2.90
C ALA A 2 12.45 45.59 -2.43
N LYS A 3 12.53 45.45 -2.02
CA LYS A 3 12.62 44.67 -1.50
C LYS A 3 11.89 43.89 -1.20
N VAL A 4 11.37 44.06 -1.24
CA VAL A 4 10.49 43.47 -0.87
C VAL A 4 10.31 42.38 -1.44
N ARG A 5 10.57 42.22 -2.25
CA ARG A 5 10.43 41.24 -2.77
C ARG A 5 10.87 40.19 -2.24
N TYR A 6 11.43 40.18 -1.47
CA TYR A 6 11.96 39.25 -0.88
C TYR A 6 11.00 38.43 -0.28
N GLY A 7 10.03 38.74 0.14
CA GLY A 7 8.98 37.98 0.77
C GLY A 7 8.47 36.91 -0.10
N THR A 8 8.54 37.14 -1.36
CA THR A 8 8.06 36.15 -2.27
C THR A 8 8.78 34.87 -2.20
N CYS A 9 10.03 34.88 -1.90
CA CYS A 9 10.75 33.63 -1.82
C CYS A 9 10.23 32.74 -0.72
N GLY A 10 9.83 33.31 0.37
CA GLY A 10 9.29 32.51 1.44
C GLY A 10 8.04 31.77 1.03
N ILE A 11 7.23 32.40 0.21
CA ILE A 11 6.02 31.76 -0.24
C ILE A 11 6.31 30.54 -1.07
N LEU A 12 7.30 30.60 -1.91
CA LEU A 12 7.65 29.46 -2.73
C LEU A 12 8.12 28.31 -1.90
N ALA A 13 8.88 28.60 -0.87
CA ALA A 13 9.35 27.53 0.00
C ALA A 13 8.20 26.77 0.64
N LEU A 14 7.16 27.48 1.03
CA LEU A 14 6.00 26.83 1.60
C LEU A 14 5.32 25.90 0.62
N ALA A 15 5.23 26.32 -0.61
CA ALA A 15 4.59 25.49 -1.62
C ALA A 15 5.36 24.19 -1.81
N LEU A 16 6.67 24.26 -1.78
CA LEU A 16 7.47 23.05 -1.93
C LEU A 16 7.26 22.09 -0.79
N LEU A 17 7.14 22.61 0.43
CA LEU A 17 6.93 21.76 1.56
C LEU A 17 5.65 20.94 1.43
N GLY A 18 4.63 21.52 0.82
CA GLY A 18 3.39 20.83 0.66
C GLY A 18 3.49 19.60 -0.23
N TRP A 19 4.56 19.48 -0.99
CA TRP A 19 4.69 18.36 -1.91
C TRP A 19 5.43 17.18 -1.35
N THR A 20 5.86 17.27 -0.14
CA THR A 20 6.53 16.14 0.50
C THR A 20 5.53 15.25 1.21
N ALA A 21 4.25 15.48 1.01
CA ALA A 21 3.24 14.67 1.65
C ALA A 21 3.40 13.21 1.26
N MET A 22 3.07 12.34 2.19
CA MET A 22 3.16 10.92 1.97
C MET A 22 2.00 10.43 1.14
N ALA A 23 2.14 9.23 0.60
CA ALA A 23 1.07 8.61 -0.13
C ALA A 23 -0.15 8.47 0.77
N GLU A 24 -1.31 8.72 0.21
CA GLU A 24 -2.57 8.62 0.92
C GLU A 24 -3.29 7.36 0.51
N ALA A 25 -4.09 6.82 1.43
CA ALA A 25 -4.95 5.71 1.13
C ALA A 25 -6.03 6.16 0.15
N LYS A 26 -6.38 5.28 -0.76
CA LYS A 26 -7.41 5.58 -1.75
C LYS A 26 -8.37 4.41 -1.87
N PRO A 27 -9.62 4.68 -2.23
CA PRO A 27 -10.59 3.60 -2.41
C PRO A 27 -10.16 2.63 -3.49
N ALA A 28 -10.41 1.36 -3.24
CA ALA A 28 -10.08 0.30 -4.17
C ALA A 28 -11.05 -0.86 -3.97
N ARG A 29 -10.90 -1.88 -4.80
CA ARG A 29 -11.62 -3.13 -4.62
C ARG A 29 -10.57 -4.19 -4.30
N CYS A 30 -10.78 -4.91 -3.22
CA CYS A 30 -9.84 -5.89 -2.74
C CYS A 30 -10.43 -7.28 -2.73
N PHE A 31 -9.54 -8.26 -2.68
CA PHE A 31 -9.91 -9.65 -2.54
C PHE A 31 -8.88 -10.33 -1.64
N SER A 32 -9.36 -11.19 -0.75
CA SER A 32 -8.49 -12.15 -0.08
C SER A 32 -9.20 -13.49 -0.08
N SER A 33 -8.42 -14.57 -0.04
CA SER A 33 -9.02 -15.90 -0.05
C SER A 33 -9.94 -16.13 1.13
N ASP A 34 -9.66 -15.48 2.26
CA ASP A 34 -10.47 -15.65 3.46
C ASP A 34 -11.70 -14.75 3.49
N ASP A 35 -11.64 -13.59 2.87
CA ASP A 35 -12.67 -12.57 3.01
C ASP A 35 -13.50 -12.35 1.76
N GLY A 36 -13.07 -12.89 0.63
CA GLY A 36 -13.74 -12.63 -0.63
C GLY A 36 -13.44 -11.24 -1.15
N THR A 37 -14.32 -10.72 -1.97
CA THR A 37 -14.17 -9.40 -2.58
C THR A 37 -14.86 -8.35 -1.71
N TYR A 38 -14.21 -7.22 -1.50
CA TYR A 38 -14.77 -6.15 -0.67
C TYR A 38 -14.17 -4.81 -1.03
N ALA A 39 -14.90 -3.74 -0.68
CA ALA A 39 -14.40 -2.38 -0.82
C ALA A 39 -13.33 -2.14 0.24
N CYS A 40 -12.24 -1.52 -0.14
CA CYS A 40 -11.11 -1.34 0.75
C CYS A 40 -10.44 0.01 0.49
N ASP A 41 -9.49 0.33 1.37
CA ASP A 41 -8.58 1.45 1.16
C ASP A 41 -7.21 0.88 0.86
N PHE A 42 -6.63 1.32 -0.24
CA PHE A 42 -5.30 0.90 -0.68
C PHE A 42 -4.29 1.99 -0.36
N LYS A 43 -3.19 1.61 0.23
CA LYS A 43 -2.11 2.55 0.54
C LYS A 43 -0.78 1.96 0.09
N GLY A 44 -0.09 2.68 -0.80
CA GLY A 44 1.27 2.32 -1.19
C GLY A 44 2.23 2.68 -0.08
N LEU A 45 3.20 1.83 0.18
CA LEU A 45 4.12 1.99 1.29
C LEU A 45 5.53 2.37 0.88
N ASP A 46 5.93 2.00 -0.34
CA ASP A 46 7.26 2.34 -0.83
C ASP A 46 7.23 2.39 -2.35
N ARG A 47 8.40 2.53 -2.95
CA ARG A 47 8.52 2.63 -4.41
C ARG A 47 8.63 1.28 -5.09
N GLN A 48 8.78 0.21 -4.32
CA GLN A 48 8.89 -1.13 -4.87
C GLN A 48 7.54 -1.76 -5.12
N GLY A 49 6.47 -1.13 -4.69
CA GLY A 49 5.14 -1.66 -4.86
C GLY A 49 4.56 -2.32 -3.62
N SER A 50 5.21 -2.16 -2.48
CA SER A 50 4.65 -2.65 -1.22
C SER A 50 3.39 -1.87 -0.89
N PHE A 51 2.43 -2.54 -0.29
CA PHE A 51 1.13 -1.90 -0.04
C PHE A 51 0.42 -2.52 1.14
N GLU A 52 -0.59 -1.79 1.59
CA GLU A 52 -1.48 -2.21 2.65
C GLU A 52 -2.91 -2.05 2.17
N ILE A 53 -3.78 -2.99 2.53
CA ILE A 53 -5.21 -2.86 2.26
C ILE A 53 -5.97 -2.99 3.57
N LYS A 54 -6.92 -2.06 3.78
CA LYS A 54 -7.70 -1.99 5.00
C LYS A 54 -9.17 -1.81 4.68
N ALA A 55 -10.01 -2.36 5.53
CA ALA A 55 -11.45 -2.12 5.45
C ALA A 55 -12.04 -2.39 6.83
N ARG A 56 -13.12 -1.67 7.11
CA ARG A 56 -13.80 -1.84 8.38
C ARG A 56 -14.34 -3.26 8.48
N GLY A 57 -14.08 -3.91 9.59
CA GLY A 57 -14.57 -5.26 9.82
C GLY A 57 -13.77 -6.34 9.12
N LYS A 58 -12.66 -5.98 8.51
CA LYS A 58 -11.76 -6.92 7.84
C LYS A 58 -10.36 -6.78 8.39
N PRO A 59 -9.57 -7.84 8.37
CA PRO A 59 -8.17 -7.69 8.76
C PRO A 59 -7.42 -6.83 7.75
N THR A 60 -6.34 -6.22 8.20
CA THR A 60 -5.44 -5.46 7.34
C THR A 60 -4.38 -6.39 6.78
N TYR A 61 -4.21 -6.39 5.47
CA TYR A 61 -3.14 -7.16 4.84
C TYR A 61 -2.06 -6.20 4.37
N THR A 62 -0.82 -6.58 4.59
CA THR A 62 0.34 -5.81 4.14
C THR A 62 1.27 -6.73 3.37
N LEU A 63 1.66 -6.31 2.18
CA LEU A 63 2.65 -7.02 1.38
C LEU A 63 3.86 -6.13 1.22
N TRP A 64 5.01 -6.61 1.70
CA TRP A 64 6.28 -5.92 1.53
C TRP A 64 7.04 -6.59 0.41
N VAL A 65 7.30 -5.84 -0.63
CA VAL A 65 7.99 -6.37 -1.81
C VAL A 65 9.47 -6.50 -1.49
N ASP A 66 9.98 -7.73 -1.56
CA ASP A 66 11.37 -8.03 -1.26
C ASP A 66 12.24 -7.97 -2.51
N THR A 67 11.75 -8.56 -3.58
CA THR A 67 12.38 -8.50 -4.90
C THR A 67 11.25 -8.31 -5.90
N PRO A 68 11.54 -7.95 -7.14
CA PRO A 68 10.47 -7.77 -8.13
C PRO A 68 9.55 -8.97 -8.17
N SER A 69 8.26 -8.73 -8.03
CA SER A 69 7.22 -9.75 -8.08
C SER A 69 7.22 -10.77 -6.94
N VAL A 70 7.98 -10.54 -5.87
CA VAL A 70 7.98 -11.41 -4.70
C VAL A 70 7.87 -10.56 -3.44
N ALA A 71 6.95 -10.92 -2.57
CA ALA A 71 6.66 -10.15 -1.36
C ALA A 71 6.47 -11.05 -0.16
N SER A 72 6.71 -10.47 1.01
CA SER A 72 6.38 -11.07 2.30
C SER A 72 5.04 -10.52 2.75
N GLY A 73 4.17 -11.38 3.22
CA GLY A 73 2.82 -10.97 3.61
C GLY A 73 2.63 -10.97 5.12
N PHE A 74 1.78 -10.04 5.57
CA PHE A 74 1.41 -9.91 6.97
C PHE A 74 -0.07 -9.65 7.07
N VAL A 75 -0.67 -10.14 8.15
CA VAL A 75 -2.08 -9.88 8.45
C VAL A 75 -2.17 -9.28 9.84
N ASN A 76 -3.09 -8.32 10.00
CA ASN A 76 -3.31 -7.65 11.27
C ASN A 76 -4.80 -7.66 11.57
N PHE A 77 -5.17 -8.30 12.68
CA PHE A 77 -6.57 -8.39 13.08
C PHE A 77 -6.97 -7.27 14.04
N GLY A 78 -6.15 -6.22 14.12
CA GLY A 78 -6.43 -5.07 14.96
C GLY A 78 -5.46 -4.90 16.10
N ASP A 79 -4.51 -5.80 16.21
CA ASP A 79 -3.60 -5.86 17.36
C ASP A 79 -2.15 -5.70 16.92
N ARG A 80 -1.68 -6.62 16.12
CA ARG A 80 -0.30 -6.57 15.62
C ARG A 80 -0.21 -7.27 14.29
N ASN A 81 0.89 -7.04 13.59
CA ASN A 81 1.15 -7.72 12.33
C ASN A 81 1.62 -9.13 12.62
N ILE A 82 1.02 -10.07 11.92
CA ILE A 82 1.35 -11.49 12.02
C ILE A 82 1.94 -11.91 10.69
N SER A 83 3.13 -12.48 10.70
CA SER A 83 3.78 -12.93 9.48
C SER A 83 3.02 -14.11 8.88
N LEU A 84 2.75 -14.04 7.59
CA LEU A 84 2.11 -15.13 6.88
C LEU A 84 3.17 -16.08 6.35
N PRO A 85 2.87 -17.38 6.25
CA PRO A 85 3.85 -18.33 5.75
C PRO A 85 4.11 -18.13 4.27
N GLY A 86 5.23 -18.66 3.80
CA GLY A 86 5.58 -18.62 2.39
C GLY A 86 5.83 -17.21 1.87
N GLN A 87 5.84 -17.08 0.58
CA GLN A 87 6.01 -15.81 -0.09
C GLN A 87 4.84 -15.58 -1.02
N TYR A 88 4.56 -14.31 -1.28
CA TYR A 88 3.53 -13.92 -2.24
C TYR A 88 4.20 -13.58 -3.55
N VAL A 89 3.71 -14.16 -4.63
CA VAL A 89 4.25 -13.95 -5.96
C VAL A 89 3.20 -13.26 -6.81
N ARG A 90 3.60 -12.18 -7.48
CA ARG A 90 2.67 -11.43 -8.32
C ARG A 90 2.24 -12.29 -9.49
N GLU A 91 0.94 -12.33 -9.74
CA GLU A 91 0.39 -13.12 -10.84
C GLU A 91 0.64 -12.40 -12.16
N THR A 92 0.97 -13.16 -13.20
CA THR A 92 1.20 -12.58 -14.50
C THR A 92 -0.11 -12.27 -15.22
N GLN A 93 -1.15 -13.06 -14.96
CA GLN A 93 -2.44 -12.86 -15.61
C GLN A 93 -3.17 -11.66 -15.06
N ASP A 94 -3.02 -11.39 -13.75
CA ASP A 94 -3.62 -10.23 -13.11
C ASP A 94 -2.60 -9.63 -12.16
N PRO A 95 -1.82 -8.64 -12.61
CA PRO A 95 -0.76 -8.08 -11.76
C PRO A 95 -1.26 -7.39 -10.50
N ALA A 96 -2.54 -7.18 -10.36
CA ALA A 96 -3.12 -6.67 -9.11
C ALA A 96 -3.23 -7.76 -8.06
N CYS A 97 -2.94 -9.00 -8.40
CA CYS A 97 -3.11 -10.15 -7.52
C CYS A 97 -1.77 -10.79 -7.20
N TRP A 98 -1.69 -11.30 -5.98
CA TRP A 98 -0.51 -11.98 -5.46
C TRP A 98 -0.94 -13.31 -4.87
N SER A 99 -0.22 -14.37 -5.21
CA SER A 99 -0.55 -15.72 -4.74
C SER A 99 0.54 -16.24 -3.82
N ASN A 100 0.14 -16.85 -2.73
CA ASN A 100 1.07 -17.43 -1.77
C ASN A 100 1.64 -18.74 -2.33
N SER A 101 2.96 -18.85 -2.37
CA SER A 101 3.63 -20.00 -2.95
C SER A 101 3.47 -21.27 -2.13
N GLU A 102 3.12 -21.13 -0.86
CA GLU A 102 3.03 -22.26 0.04
C GLU A 102 1.59 -22.68 0.30
N THR A 103 0.70 -21.71 0.45
CA THR A 103 -0.68 -22.00 0.84
C THR A 103 -1.67 -21.87 -0.30
N GLY A 104 -1.29 -21.18 -1.37
CA GLY A 104 -2.21 -20.87 -2.45
C GLY A 104 -3.16 -19.71 -2.13
N ALA A 105 -3.03 -19.09 -0.97
CA ALA A 105 -3.85 -17.95 -0.62
C ALA A 105 -3.59 -16.80 -1.59
N ARG A 106 -4.61 -15.98 -1.82
CA ARG A 106 -4.54 -14.95 -2.84
C ARG A 106 -5.00 -13.62 -2.26
N VAL A 107 -4.29 -12.56 -2.61
CA VAL A 107 -4.62 -11.19 -2.21
C VAL A 107 -4.57 -10.32 -3.46
N CYS A 108 -5.61 -9.54 -3.68
CA CYS A 108 -5.70 -8.65 -4.83
C CYS A 108 -6.14 -7.26 -4.40
N ALA A 109 -5.72 -6.25 -5.17
CA ALA A 109 -6.21 -4.89 -5.01
C ALA A 109 -6.26 -4.23 -6.38
N TRP A 110 -7.46 -3.81 -6.79
CA TRP A 110 -7.68 -3.18 -8.09
C TRP A 110 -7.98 -1.69 -8.00
#